data_5bce8c04673c667fd7bf6f74c0637882
#
_entry.id   5bce8c04673c667fd7bf6f74c0637882
#
_cell.length_a   1.000
_cell.length_b   1.000
_cell.length_c   1.000
_cell.angle_alpha   90.00
_cell.angle_beta   90.00
_cell.angle_gamma   90.00
#
_symmetry.space_group_name_H-M   'P 1'
#
loop_
_entity.id
_entity.type
_entity.pdbx_description
1 polymer ?
#
loop_
_entity_poly.entity_id
_entity_poly.type
_entity_poly.pdbx_seq_one_letter_code
_entity_poly.pdbx_strand_id
1 'polypeptide(L)' 'MNGFERKSGLSGVANDVESWGSGARGIIVGVPSDAAVRQRGERGHAFNVINDNGVIVFIDAQQGKAKPEGYHHYELLRTN' A
#
# COMPACT_ATOMS: atom_id res chain seq x y z
N MET A 1 14.38 10.86 -9.36
CA MET A 1 13.27 9.94 -9.69
C MET A 1 12.92 9.10 -8.49
N ASN A 2 11.67 9.06 -8.17
CA ASN A 2 11.22 8.28 -7.03
C ASN A 2 10.58 6.98 -7.50
N GLY A 3 11.21 5.87 -7.17
CA GLY A 3 10.61 4.58 -7.36
C GLY A 3 9.79 4.19 -6.14
N PHE A 4 9.45 2.92 -6.07
CA PHE A 4 8.78 2.39 -4.88
C PHE A 4 9.72 2.40 -3.68
N GLU A 5 9.20 2.82 -2.54
CA GLU A 5 9.91 2.75 -1.27
C GLU A 5 9.36 1.61 -0.43
N ARG A 6 10.26 0.83 0.14
CA ARG A 6 9.88 -0.28 1.02
C ARG A 6 9.43 0.24 2.37
N LYS A 7 8.29 -0.27 2.85
CA LYS A 7 7.74 0.01 4.17
C LYS A 7 7.50 -1.30 4.89
N SER A 8 7.88 -1.38 6.15
CA SER A 8 7.74 -2.61 6.94
C SER A 8 6.30 -2.89 7.35
N GLY A 9 5.43 -1.89 7.34
CA GLY A 9 4.03 -2.06 7.74
C GLY A 9 3.16 -0.94 7.24
N LEU A 10 1.85 -1.12 7.41
CA LEU A 10 0.87 -0.14 6.97
C LEU A 10 0.94 1.19 7.71
N SER A 11 1.40 1.17 8.95
CA SER A 11 1.56 2.43 9.70
C SER A 11 2.57 3.34 9.02
N GLY A 12 3.66 2.78 8.48
CA GLY A 12 4.63 3.55 7.72
C GLY A 12 4.04 4.13 6.43
N VAL A 13 3.24 3.34 5.73
CA VAL A 13 2.52 3.80 4.53
C VAL A 13 1.59 4.95 4.90
N ALA A 14 0.77 4.78 5.92
CA ALA A 14 -0.21 5.80 6.33
C ALA A 14 0.48 7.09 6.76
N ASN A 15 1.57 6.99 7.52
CA ASN A 15 2.32 8.15 7.98
C ASN A 15 2.87 8.95 6.79
N ASP A 16 3.41 8.27 5.79
CA ASP A 16 3.95 8.95 4.61
C ASP A 16 2.84 9.65 3.83
N VAL A 17 1.76 8.95 3.56
CA VAL A 17 0.64 9.51 2.77
C VAL A 17 0.01 10.70 3.52
N GLU A 18 -0.11 10.59 4.83
CA GLU A 18 -0.60 11.71 5.63
C GLU A 18 0.34 12.93 5.50
N SER A 19 1.64 12.71 5.54
CA SER A 19 2.63 13.79 5.44
C SER A 19 2.63 14.44 4.06
N TRP A 20 2.17 13.76 3.02
CA TRP A 20 2.10 14.33 1.68
C TRP A 20 1.00 15.39 1.54
N GLY A 21 0.04 15.41 2.45
CA GLY A 21 -1.03 16.38 2.46
C GLY A 21 -2.32 15.88 1.81
N SER A 22 -3.39 16.63 2.03
CA SER A 22 -4.71 16.30 1.51
C SER A 22 -4.69 16.24 -0.02
N GLY A 23 -5.33 15.23 -0.57
CA GLY A 23 -5.42 15.00 -2.01
C GLY A 23 -4.27 14.18 -2.57
N ALA A 24 -3.26 13.86 -1.78
CA ALA A 24 -2.14 13.04 -2.24
C ALA A 24 -2.60 11.62 -2.55
N ARG A 25 -1.97 11.03 -3.54
CA ARG A 25 -2.31 9.69 -4.02
C ARG A 25 -1.06 8.86 -4.22
N GLY A 26 -1.23 7.55 -4.09
CA GLY A 26 -0.15 6.62 -4.33
C GLY A 26 -0.66 5.25 -4.69
N ILE A 27 0.31 4.40 -5.01
CA ILE A 27 0.08 2.97 -5.23
C ILE A 27 0.89 2.24 -4.18
N ILE A 28 0.29 1.25 -3.53
CA ILE A 28 1.02 0.36 -2.65
C ILE A 28 0.95 -1.06 -3.19
N VAL A 29 2.04 -1.79 -3.00
CA VAL A 29 2.09 -3.22 -3.31
C VAL A 29 2.31 -3.95 -2.00
N GLY A 30 1.40 -4.83 -1.65
CA GLY A 30 1.59 -5.75 -0.54
C GLY A 30 2.41 -6.94 -1.03
N VAL A 31 3.48 -7.25 -0.30
CA VAL A 31 4.40 -8.33 -0.67
C VAL A 31 4.33 -9.42 0.37
N PRO A 32 3.93 -10.64 -0.01
CA PRO A 32 3.86 -11.75 0.93
C PRO A 32 5.25 -12.24 1.33
N SER A 33 5.34 -12.94 2.44
CA SER A 33 6.60 -13.56 2.86
C SER A 33 6.98 -14.67 1.90
N ASP A 34 8.27 -15.04 1.85
CA ASP A 34 8.74 -16.16 1.04
C ASP A 34 8.03 -17.45 1.44
N ALA A 35 7.80 -17.65 2.72
CA ALA A 35 7.09 -18.84 3.21
C ALA A 35 5.65 -18.87 2.69
N ALA A 36 4.96 -17.73 2.69
CA ALA A 36 3.59 -17.65 2.17
C ALA A 36 3.54 -17.97 0.68
N VAL A 37 4.51 -17.47 -0.08
CA VAL A 37 4.60 -17.77 -1.50
C VAL A 37 4.82 -19.26 -1.73
N ARG A 38 5.78 -19.87 -1.02
CA ARG A 38 6.11 -21.28 -1.22
C ARG A 38 5.02 -22.24 -0.73
N GLN A 39 4.40 -21.93 0.43
CA GLN A 39 3.47 -22.85 1.09
C GLN A 39 2.03 -22.70 0.62
N ARG A 40 1.63 -21.47 0.26
CA ARG A 40 0.24 -21.17 -0.09
C ARG A 40 0.07 -20.56 -1.47
N GLY A 41 1.16 -20.36 -2.21
CA GLY A 41 1.10 -19.73 -3.53
C GLY A 41 0.61 -18.29 -3.49
N GLU A 42 0.80 -17.59 -2.38
CA GLU A 42 0.35 -16.22 -2.25
C GLU A 42 1.10 -15.31 -3.22
N ARG A 43 0.41 -14.28 -3.68
CA ARG A 43 0.96 -13.30 -4.60
C ARG A 43 0.87 -11.91 -4.00
N GLY A 44 1.75 -11.02 -4.47
CA GLY A 44 1.62 -9.61 -4.17
C GLY A 44 0.35 -9.03 -4.79
N HIS A 45 -0.11 -7.93 -4.23
CA HIS A 45 -1.31 -7.26 -4.73
C HIS A 45 -1.12 -5.75 -4.63
N ALA A 46 -1.57 -5.05 -5.66
CA ALA A 46 -1.46 -3.59 -5.73
C ALA A 46 -2.80 -2.95 -5.38
N PHE A 47 -2.73 -1.89 -4.58
CA PHE A 47 -3.89 -1.06 -4.25
C PHE A 47 -3.58 0.41 -4.50
N ASN A 48 -4.62 1.22 -4.58
CA ASN A 48 -4.49 2.67 -4.51
C ASN A 48 -4.60 3.14 -3.07
N VAL A 49 -3.91 4.22 -2.75
CA VAL A 49 -4.02 4.89 -1.45
C VAL A 49 -4.24 6.37 -1.70
N ILE A 50 -5.12 6.97 -0.92
CA ILE A 50 -5.50 8.38 -1.07
C ILE A 50 -5.55 9.01 0.30
N ASN A 51 -5.02 10.25 0.41
CA ASN A 51 -5.25 11.10 1.56
C ASN A 51 -6.51 11.93 1.29
N ASP A 52 -7.61 11.53 1.88
CA ASP A 52 -8.89 12.22 1.74
C ASP A 52 -9.11 13.11 2.94
N ASN A 53 -8.63 14.35 2.84
CA ASN A 53 -8.74 15.34 3.92
C ASN A 53 -8.18 14.85 5.26
N GLY A 54 -7.05 14.17 5.20
CA GLY A 54 -6.37 13.62 6.38
C GLY A 54 -6.80 12.20 6.73
N VAL A 55 -7.78 11.65 6.05
CA VAL A 55 -8.20 10.24 6.22
C VAL A 55 -7.51 9.42 5.15
N ILE A 56 -6.77 8.41 5.57
CA ILE A 56 -6.04 7.55 4.63
C ILE A 56 -6.95 6.42 4.19
N VAL A 57 -7.23 6.36 2.89
CA VAL A 57 -8.17 5.40 2.31
C VAL A 57 -7.44 4.50 1.34
N PHE A 58 -7.67 3.19 1.48
CA PHE A 58 -7.11 2.18 0.57
C PHE A 58 -8.22 1.69 -0.35
N ILE A 59 -7.95 1.65 -1.65
CA ILE A 59 -8.95 1.30 -2.65
C ILE A 59 -8.37 0.22 -3.56
N ASP A 60 -9.15 -0.85 -3.73
CA ASP A 60 -8.85 -1.87 -4.73
C ASP A 60 -9.75 -1.62 -5.93
N ALA A 61 -9.15 -1.41 -7.11
CA ALA A 61 -9.92 -1.07 -8.30
C ALA A 61 -10.91 -2.14 -8.70
N GLN A 62 -10.66 -3.40 -8.32
CA GLN A 62 -11.54 -4.50 -8.69
C GLN A 62 -12.65 -4.73 -7.66
N GLN A 63 -12.38 -4.46 -6.40
CA GLN A 63 -13.30 -4.81 -5.32
C GLN A 63 -13.82 -3.61 -4.55
N GLY A 64 -13.36 -2.41 -4.88
CA GLY A 64 -13.70 -1.19 -4.16
C GLY A 64 -12.82 -1.01 -2.93
N LYS A 65 -13.36 -1.26 -1.74
CA LYS A 65 -12.58 -1.11 -0.50
C LYS A 65 -11.54 -2.21 -0.39
N ALA A 66 -10.28 -1.83 -0.25
CA ALA A 66 -9.17 -2.77 -0.16
C ALA A 66 -9.01 -3.33 1.25
N LYS A 67 -8.47 -4.54 1.33
CA LYS A 67 -7.98 -5.14 2.58
C LYS A 67 -6.47 -5.20 2.51
N PRO A 68 -5.78 -4.14 2.94
CA PRO A 68 -4.34 -4.05 2.74
C PRO A 68 -3.51 -4.80 3.76
N GLU A 69 -4.11 -5.27 4.86
CA GLU A 69 -3.36 -5.96 5.91
C GLU A 69 -2.98 -7.39 5.54
N GLY A 70 -2.00 -7.92 6.25
CA GLY A 70 -1.62 -9.33 6.13
C GLY A 70 -0.41 -9.61 5.26
N TYR A 71 0.23 -8.59 4.71
CA TYR A 71 1.44 -8.76 3.92
C TYR A 71 2.69 -8.63 4.79
N HIS A 72 3.78 -9.23 4.32
CA HIS A 72 5.05 -9.22 5.02
C HIS A 72 5.66 -7.82 5.05
N HIS A 73 5.58 -7.13 3.91
CA HIS A 73 5.98 -5.73 3.82
C HIS A 73 5.22 -5.07 2.66
N TYR A 74 5.47 -3.79 2.47
CA TYR A 74 4.79 -3.00 1.45
C TYR A 74 5.79 -2.17 0.67
N GLU A 75 5.43 -1.83 -0.57
CA GLU A 75 6.18 -0.89 -1.36
C GLU A 75 5.23 0.23 -1.77
N LEU A 76 5.68 1.47 -1.61
CA LEU A 76 4.85 2.65 -1.78
C LEU A 76 5.44 3.55 -2.84
N LEU A 77 4.58 4.00 -3.78
CA LEU A 77 4.95 4.95 -4.82
C LEU A 77 3.94 6.11 -4.82
N ARG A 78 4.43 7.32 -4.65
CA ARG A 78 3.59 8.51 -4.78
C ARG A 78 3.31 8.78 -6.26
N THR A 79 2.06 9.06 -6.62
CA THR A 79 1.65 9.23 -8.02
C THR A 79 1.27 10.66 -8.39
N ASN A 80 1.24 11.59 -7.44
CA ASN A 80 0.93 12.99 -7.78
C ASN A 80 1.76 14.01 -7.01
#